data_6e9020aaf740eadcff117f03e08247bc
#
_entry.id   6e9020aaf740eadcff117f03e08247bc
#
_cell.length_a   1.000
_cell.length_b   1.000
_cell.length_c   1.000
_cell.angle_alpha   90.00
_cell.angle_beta   90.00
_cell.angle_gamma   90.00
#
_symmetry.space_group_name_H-M   'P 1'
#
loop_
_entity.id
_entity.type
_entity.pdbx_description
1 polymer ?
#
loop_
_entity_poly.entity_id
_entity_poly.type
_entity_poly.pdbx_seq_one_letter_code
_entity_poly.pdbx_strand_id
1 'polypeptide(L)'
;APGIVKASYLTMLSPSVSGKVDKVHPLFNVGEIVLKGTPLMELEKFEYRARLANAQAELEQARLDVSTEQAEALKAIKKTYSSVSKSGKESELVLRVPQRRAVNARLNAAEAYVAEAEQALRDTVLEAPYTCQVVECSVGAGARVVAGQPVGKVIPLQERMIRIPVPLEEFSALPRDEQGKVNTALTA
;
A
#
# COMPACT_ATOMS: atom_id res chain seq x y z
N ALA A 1 -15.44 -32.63 27.35
CA ALA A 1 -15.25 -31.24 27.81
C ALA A 1 -15.79 -30.28 26.73
N PRO A 2 -16.49 -29.20 27.07
CA PRO A 2 -16.98 -28.23 26.08
C PRO A 2 -15.76 -27.49 25.46
N GLY A 3 -15.66 -27.56 24.14
CA GLY A 3 -14.64 -26.79 23.40
C GLY A 3 -15.10 -25.37 23.13
N ILE A 4 -14.19 -24.42 23.18
CA ILE A 4 -14.44 -23.01 22.83
C ILE A 4 -13.87 -22.74 21.45
N VAL A 5 -14.73 -22.36 20.51
CA VAL A 5 -14.30 -21.92 19.17
C VAL A 5 -13.83 -20.46 19.27
N LYS A 6 -12.61 -20.19 18.86
CA LYS A 6 -12.03 -18.84 18.78
C LYS A 6 -11.50 -18.59 17.37
N ALA A 7 -11.47 -17.33 16.95
CA ALA A 7 -10.72 -16.96 15.77
C ALA A 7 -9.22 -17.19 16.00
N SER A 8 -8.49 -17.60 14.96
CA SER A 8 -7.05 -17.82 15.05
C SER A 8 -6.30 -16.54 15.37
N TYR A 9 -6.73 -15.41 14.80
CA TYR A 9 -6.19 -14.08 15.08
C TYR A 9 -7.26 -13.00 14.90
N LEU A 10 -6.96 -11.82 15.40
CA LEU A 10 -7.79 -10.64 15.29
C LEU A 10 -6.96 -9.57 14.61
N THR A 11 -7.47 -9.00 13.51
CA THR A 11 -6.81 -7.93 12.77
C THR A 11 -7.45 -6.59 13.12
N MET A 12 -6.63 -5.64 13.51
CA MET A 12 -7.04 -4.26 13.66
C MET A 12 -6.98 -3.56 12.31
N LEU A 13 -8.09 -3.00 11.87
CA LEU A 13 -8.16 -2.21 10.65
C LEU A 13 -7.81 -0.76 10.96
N SER A 14 -6.83 -0.22 10.25
CA SER A 14 -6.44 1.18 10.35
C SER A 14 -6.21 1.75 8.96
N PRO A 15 -6.63 2.99 8.68
CA PRO A 15 -6.33 3.65 7.41
C PRO A 15 -4.83 3.97 7.32
N SER A 16 -4.26 3.88 6.11
CA SER A 16 -2.87 4.26 5.83
C SER A 16 -2.70 5.77 5.71
N VAL A 17 -3.80 6.50 5.46
CA VAL A 17 -3.81 7.95 5.27
C VAL A 17 -4.85 8.60 6.18
N SER A 18 -4.64 9.88 6.50
CA SER A 18 -5.53 10.66 7.39
C SER A 18 -6.59 11.39 6.57
N GLY A 19 -7.79 11.54 7.11
CA GLY A 19 -8.84 12.29 6.42
C GLY A 19 -10.16 12.29 7.16
N LYS A 20 -11.14 12.95 6.58
CA LYS A 20 -12.52 12.86 7.03
C LYS A 20 -13.20 11.71 6.30
N VAL A 21 -13.98 10.93 7.02
CA VAL A 21 -14.75 9.81 6.49
C VAL A 21 -15.92 10.36 5.68
N ASP A 22 -15.93 10.08 4.38
CA ASP A 22 -17.03 10.44 3.49
C ASP A 22 -18.17 9.42 3.63
N LYS A 23 -17.81 8.12 3.53
CA LYS A 23 -18.79 7.03 3.59
C LYS A 23 -18.25 5.85 4.40
N VAL A 24 -19.16 5.19 5.10
CA VAL A 24 -18.96 3.89 5.74
C VAL A 24 -19.88 2.89 5.04
N HIS A 25 -19.35 1.77 4.62
CA HIS A 25 -20.13 0.75 3.92
C HIS A 25 -21.12 0.08 4.89
N PRO A 26 -22.35 -0.22 4.47
CA PRO A 26 -23.35 -0.87 5.33
C PRO A 26 -22.91 -2.20 5.93
N LEU A 27 -22.05 -2.95 5.22
CA LEU A 27 -21.49 -4.20 5.73
C LEU A 27 -20.35 -4.01 6.74
N PHE A 28 -19.90 -2.78 7.02
CA PHE A 28 -18.93 -2.51 8.07
C PHE A 28 -19.60 -2.31 9.43
N ASN A 29 -20.51 -3.24 9.77
CA ASN A 29 -21.20 -3.30 11.05
C ASN A 29 -20.86 -4.60 11.79
N VAL A 30 -20.95 -4.54 13.10
CA VAL A 30 -20.62 -5.69 13.97
C VAL A 30 -21.49 -6.89 13.63
N GLY A 31 -20.85 -8.03 13.41
CA GLY A 31 -21.50 -9.30 13.07
C GLY A 31 -21.57 -9.61 11.57
N GLU A 32 -21.44 -8.59 10.71
CA GLU A 32 -21.51 -8.76 9.26
C GLU A 32 -20.28 -9.47 8.69
N ILE A 33 -20.50 -10.21 7.61
CA ILE A 33 -19.46 -10.91 6.86
C ILE A 33 -19.13 -10.11 5.61
N VAL A 34 -17.85 -9.84 5.42
CA VAL A 34 -17.32 -9.03 4.32
C VAL A 34 -16.34 -9.84 3.49
N LEU A 35 -16.47 -9.78 2.17
CA LEU A 35 -15.54 -10.44 1.25
C LEU A 35 -14.26 -9.64 1.11
N LYS A 36 -13.16 -10.33 0.79
CA LYS A 36 -11.87 -9.69 0.46
C LYS A 36 -12.05 -8.63 -0.62
N GLY A 37 -11.42 -7.45 -0.43
CA GLY A 37 -11.44 -6.34 -1.38
C GLY A 37 -12.73 -5.51 -1.37
N THR A 38 -13.71 -5.84 -0.49
CA THR A 38 -14.89 -4.98 -0.33
C THR A 38 -14.49 -3.68 0.37
N PRO A 39 -14.84 -2.51 -0.17
CA PRO A 39 -14.59 -1.23 0.48
C PRO A 39 -15.41 -1.14 1.77
N LEU A 40 -14.75 -0.89 2.89
CA LEU A 40 -15.36 -0.76 4.21
C LEU A 40 -15.64 0.70 4.56
N MET A 41 -14.73 1.58 4.15
CA MET A 41 -14.78 3.00 4.44
C MET A 41 -14.07 3.77 3.32
N GLU A 42 -14.62 4.93 2.98
CA GLU A 42 -14.00 5.88 2.05
C GLU A 42 -13.74 7.22 2.75
N LEU A 43 -12.55 7.77 2.54
CA LEU A 43 -12.18 9.11 2.99
C LEU A 43 -12.47 10.15 1.90
N GLU A 44 -12.61 11.41 2.29
CA GLU A 44 -12.72 12.52 1.35
C GLU A 44 -11.49 12.57 0.42
N LYS A 45 -11.72 12.46 -0.90
CA LYS A 45 -10.66 12.30 -1.91
C LYS A 45 -10.12 13.61 -2.47
N PHE A 46 -10.72 14.76 -2.10
CA PHE A 46 -10.43 16.05 -2.73
C PHE A 46 -8.96 16.45 -2.60
N GLU A 47 -8.40 16.43 -1.39
CA GLU A 47 -6.99 16.77 -1.16
C GLU A 47 -6.03 15.84 -1.91
N TYR A 48 -6.32 14.54 -1.92
CA TYR A 48 -5.49 13.53 -2.57
C TYR A 48 -5.50 13.65 -4.09
N ARG A 49 -6.66 13.98 -4.68
CA ARG A 49 -6.75 14.29 -6.10
C ARG A 49 -5.99 15.56 -6.47
N ALA A 50 -6.05 16.59 -5.64
CA ALA A 50 -5.27 17.82 -5.85
C ALA A 50 -3.77 17.55 -5.78
N ARG A 51 -3.29 16.74 -4.82
CA ARG A 51 -1.88 16.33 -4.73
C ARG A 51 -1.44 15.57 -5.97
N LEU A 52 -2.26 14.62 -6.44
CA LEU A 52 -1.97 13.88 -7.67
C LEU A 52 -1.89 14.79 -8.89
N ALA A 53 -2.82 15.73 -9.04
CA ALA A 53 -2.79 16.70 -10.15
C ALA A 53 -1.53 17.58 -10.12
N ASN A 54 -1.10 18.02 -8.94
CA ASN A 54 0.14 18.79 -8.77
C ASN A 54 1.38 17.94 -9.14
N ALA A 55 1.45 16.69 -8.65
CA ALA A 55 2.55 15.79 -8.99
C ALA A 55 2.61 15.50 -10.50
N GLN A 56 1.46 15.33 -11.15
CA GLN A 56 1.39 15.16 -12.60
C GLN A 56 1.88 16.41 -13.36
N ALA A 57 1.54 17.60 -12.89
CA ALA A 57 2.04 18.84 -13.49
C ALA A 57 3.56 18.96 -13.35
N GLU A 58 4.14 18.61 -12.21
CA GLU A 58 5.58 18.57 -12.01
C GLU A 58 6.26 17.53 -12.91
N LEU A 59 5.64 16.38 -13.13
CA LEU A 59 6.14 15.36 -14.05
C LEU A 59 6.19 15.88 -15.49
N GLU A 60 5.13 16.55 -15.95
CA GLU A 60 5.12 17.14 -17.30
C GLU A 60 6.18 18.22 -17.45
N GLN A 61 6.42 19.04 -16.42
CA GLN A 61 7.50 20.01 -16.41
C GLN A 61 8.88 19.33 -16.49
N ALA A 62 9.10 18.26 -15.73
CA ALA A 62 10.35 17.50 -15.77
C ALA A 62 10.59 16.84 -17.14
N ARG A 63 9.54 16.35 -17.79
CA ARG A 63 9.60 15.83 -19.17
C ARG A 63 9.99 16.90 -20.18
N LEU A 64 9.44 18.10 -20.04
CA LEU A 64 9.80 19.25 -20.85
C LEU A 64 11.26 19.64 -20.65
N ASP A 65 11.75 19.66 -19.39
CA ASP A 65 13.14 19.95 -19.07
C ASP A 65 14.09 18.94 -19.74
N VAL A 66 13.76 17.64 -19.72
CA VAL A 66 14.53 16.58 -20.42
C VAL A 66 14.55 16.82 -21.92
N SER A 67 13.41 17.11 -22.55
CA SER A 67 13.32 17.36 -23.99
C SER A 67 14.11 18.60 -24.42
N THR A 68 14.06 19.64 -23.60
CA THR A 68 14.82 20.88 -23.82
C THR A 68 16.31 20.61 -23.72
N GLU A 69 16.77 19.90 -22.68
CA GLU A 69 18.18 19.54 -22.53
C GLU A 69 18.68 18.64 -23.67
N GLN A 70 17.86 17.72 -24.16
CA GLN A 70 18.20 16.90 -25.33
C GLN A 70 18.41 17.76 -26.58
N ALA A 71 17.53 18.74 -26.82
CA ALA A 71 17.66 19.67 -27.95
C ALA A 71 18.93 20.55 -27.83
N GLU A 72 19.24 21.02 -26.62
CA GLU A 72 20.47 21.78 -26.35
C GLU A 72 21.72 20.92 -26.51
N ALA A 73 21.72 19.67 -26.06
CA ALA A 73 22.81 18.73 -26.25
C ALA A 73 23.08 18.47 -27.74
N LEU A 74 22.03 18.31 -28.56
CA LEU A 74 22.16 18.13 -30.00
C LEU A 74 22.74 19.39 -30.69
N LYS A 75 22.34 20.58 -30.27
CA LYS A 75 22.91 21.84 -30.76
C LYS A 75 24.41 21.96 -30.40
N ALA A 76 24.78 21.62 -29.17
CA ALA A 76 26.16 21.63 -28.71
C ALA A 76 27.04 20.67 -29.52
N ILE A 77 26.58 19.45 -29.75
CA ILE A 77 27.25 18.47 -30.59
C ILE A 77 27.44 18.98 -32.00
N LYS A 78 26.41 19.51 -32.67
CA LYS A 78 26.51 20.07 -34.03
C LYS A 78 27.50 21.20 -34.12
N LYS A 79 27.52 22.11 -33.13
CA LYS A 79 28.46 23.22 -33.05
C LYS A 79 29.91 22.74 -32.89
N THR A 80 30.13 21.70 -32.06
CA THR A 80 31.46 21.13 -31.85
C THR A 80 31.96 20.44 -33.12
N TYR A 81 31.14 19.65 -33.80
CA TYR A 81 31.52 19.02 -35.08
C TYR A 81 31.82 20.03 -36.18
N SER A 82 31.17 21.20 -36.19
CA SER A 82 31.44 22.23 -37.16
C SER A 82 32.70 23.06 -36.86
N SER A 83 33.21 23.08 -35.63
CA SER A 83 34.36 23.87 -35.17
C SER A 83 35.63 23.05 -34.89
N VAL A 84 35.59 21.73 -34.81
CA VAL A 84 36.73 20.87 -34.47
C VAL A 84 37.21 20.09 -35.67
N SER A 85 38.11 20.67 -36.40
CA SER A 85 39.20 19.95 -37.06
C SER A 85 40.30 19.72 -35.99
N LYS A 86 40.54 18.48 -35.56
CA LYS A 86 41.78 18.03 -34.91
C LYS A 86 41.97 18.12 -33.38
N SER A 87 41.05 17.83 -32.51
CA SER A 87 41.47 17.46 -31.14
C SER A 87 40.50 16.41 -30.55
N GLY A 88 40.96 15.18 -30.46
CA GLY A 88 40.18 14.00 -30.14
C GLY A 88 39.92 13.75 -28.66
N LYS A 89 39.66 14.77 -27.86
CA LYS A 89 39.10 14.65 -26.50
C LYS A 89 37.95 15.62 -26.35
N GLU A 90 36.74 15.14 -26.69
CA GLU A 90 35.51 15.82 -26.32
C GLU A 90 35.36 15.78 -24.81
N SER A 91 35.42 16.93 -24.15
CA SER A 91 35.16 17.04 -22.71
C SER A 91 33.69 16.66 -22.42
N GLU A 92 33.44 15.85 -21.37
CA GLU A 92 32.08 15.53 -20.92
C GLU A 92 31.21 16.76 -20.69
N LEU A 93 31.81 17.90 -20.35
CA LEU A 93 31.13 19.19 -20.23
C LEU A 93 30.60 19.72 -21.56
N VAL A 94 31.30 19.47 -22.68
CA VAL A 94 30.84 19.89 -24.03
C VAL A 94 29.62 19.03 -24.45
N LEU A 95 29.57 17.75 -24.04
CA LEU A 95 28.48 16.84 -24.29
C LEU A 95 27.32 17.03 -23.31
N ARG A 96 27.41 17.99 -22.37
CA ARG A 96 26.38 18.30 -21.36
C ARG A 96 25.95 17.10 -20.53
N VAL A 97 26.86 16.14 -20.29
CA VAL A 97 26.57 14.90 -19.55
C VAL A 97 26.06 15.15 -18.12
N PRO A 98 26.68 16.05 -17.33
CA PRO A 98 26.18 16.38 -15.99
C PRO A 98 24.77 16.96 -15.99
N GLN A 99 24.44 17.85 -16.93
CA GLN A 99 23.13 18.47 -17.07
C GLN A 99 22.07 17.41 -17.40
N ARG A 100 22.37 16.54 -18.35
CA ARG A 100 21.47 15.42 -18.71
C ARG A 100 21.23 14.49 -17.53
N ARG A 101 22.25 14.20 -16.72
CA ARG A 101 22.08 13.41 -15.49
C ARG A 101 21.17 14.11 -14.49
N ALA A 102 21.33 15.42 -14.31
CA ALA A 102 20.53 16.21 -13.39
C ALA A 102 19.05 16.25 -13.79
N VAL A 103 18.73 16.51 -15.07
CA VAL A 103 17.32 16.54 -15.52
C VAL A 103 16.69 15.17 -15.51
N ASN A 104 17.43 14.08 -15.82
CA ASN A 104 16.92 12.72 -15.69
C ASN A 104 16.65 12.34 -14.23
N ALA A 105 17.53 12.74 -13.30
CA ALA A 105 17.29 12.53 -11.88
C ALA A 105 16.02 13.25 -11.39
N ARG A 106 15.78 14.48 -11.91
CA ARG A 106 14.55 15.23 -11.62
C ARG A 106 13.30 14.55 -12.19
N LEU A 107 13.39 14.02 -13.41
CA LEU A 107 12.30 13.22 -14.01
C LEU A 107 11.96 12.00 -13.15
N ASN A 108 12.96 11.22 -12.76
CA ASN A 108 12.75 10.03 -11.92
C ASN A 108 12.12 10.40 -10.56
N ALA A 109 12.53 11.52 -9.97
CA ALA A 109 11.93 12.02 -8.73
C ALA A 109 10.46 12.41 -8.93
N ALA A 110 10.14 13.12 -10.03
CA ALA A 110 8.76 13.49 -10.35
C ALA A 110 7.87 12.25 -10.61
N GLU A 111 8.39 11.24 -11.28
CA GLU A 111 7.68 9.95 -11.47
C GLU A 111 7.40 9.26 -10.13
N ALA A 112 8.35 9.29 -9.20
CA ALA A 112 8.15 8.74 -7.85
C ALA A 112 7.09 9.51 -7.06
N TYR A 113 7.03 10.84 -7.16
CA TYR A 113 5.99 11.66 -6.53
C TYR A 113 4.59 11.38 -7.08
N VAL A 114 4.47 11.15 -8.39
CA VAL A 114 3.18 10.72 -8.97
C VAL A 114 2.76 9.36 -8.41
N ALA A 115 3.67 8.39 -8.37
CA ALA A 115 3.38 7.06 -7.81
C ALA A 115 2.96 7.12 -6.34
N GLU A 116 3.63 7.97 -5.53
CA GLU A 116 3.26 8.21 -4.13
C GLU A 116 1.87 8.83 -4.00
N ALA A 117 1.56 9.85 -4.80
CA ALA A 117 0.26 10.52 -4.78
C ALA A 117 -0.87 9.58 -5.25
N GLU A 118 -0.63 8.74 -6.24
CA GLU A 118 -1.56 7.69 -6.66
C GLU A 118 -1.82 6.66 -5.56
N GLN A 119 -0.76 6.21 -4.87
CA GLN A 119 -0.91 5.30 -3.75
C GLN A 119 -1.71 5.93 -2.62
N ALA A 120 -1.40 7.18 -2.24
CA ALA A 120 -2.14 7.90 -1.22
C ALA A 120 -3.63 8.07 -1.59
N LEU A 121 -3.93 8.27 -2.88
CA LEU A 121 -5.32 8.32 -3.36
C LEU A 121 -6.01 6.95 -3.29
N ARG A 122 -5.32 5.86 -3.63
CA ARG A 122 -5.86 4.50 -3.42
C ARG A 122 -6.13 4.22 -1.95
N ASP A 123 -5.22 4.62 -1.08
CA ASP A 123 -5.28 4.41 0.37
C ASP A 123 -6.40 5.22 1.06
N THR A 124 -7.09 6.12 0.34
CA THR A 124 -8.32 6.75 0.83
C THR A 124 -9.50 5.78 0.95
N VAL A 125 -9.39 4.59 0.37
CA VAL A 125 -10.38 3.53 0.49
C VAL A 125 -9.81 2.43 1.36
N LEU A 126 -10.44 2.18 2.50
CA LEU A 126 -10.11 1.05 3.36
C LEU A 126 -10.89 -0.18 2.90
N GLU A 127 -10.18 -1.20 2.44
CA GLU A 127 -10.76 -2.45 1.97
C GLU A 127 -10.54 -3.60 2.96
N ALA A 128 -11.41 -4.61 2.89
CA ALA A 128 -11.24 -5.84 3.65
C ALA A 128 -10.03 -6.64 3.14
N PRO A 129 -9.02 -6.94 3.98
CA PRO A 129 -7.77 -7.62 3.56
C PRO A 129 -8.01 -9.09 3.17
N TYR A 130 -9.01 -9.70 3.73
CA TYR A 130 -9.45 -11.08 3.47
C TYR A 130 -10.95 -11.21 3.80
N THR A 131 -11.57 -12.34 3.45
CA THR A 131 -12.97 -12.62 3.83
C THR A 131 -13.05 -12.77 5.34
N CYS A 132 -13.76 -11.87 6.00
CA CYS A 132 -13.75 -11.69 7.44
C CYS A 132 -15.14 -11.37 8.00
N GLN A 133 -15.27 -11.55 9.29
CA GLN A 133 -16.40 -11.05 10.07
C GLN A 133 -15.98 -9.83 10.87
N VAL A 134 -16.79 -8.79 10.85
CA VAL A 134 -16.56 -7.57 11.61
C VAL A 134 -16.91 -7.82 13.08
N VAL A 135 -15.96 -7.56 13.97
CA VAL A 135 -16.12 -7.69 15.43
C VAL A 135 -16.39 -6.34 16.07
N GLU A 136 -15.75 -5.29 15.56
CA GLU A 136 -15.88 -3.94 16.08
C GLU A 136 -15.78 -2.93 14.94
N CYS A 137 -16.63 -1.91 15.00
CA CYS A 137 -16.55 -0.74 14.15
C CYS A 137 -16.64 0.50 15.06
N SER A 138 -15.60 1.33 15.06
CA SER A 138 -15.45 2.50 15.94
C SER A 138 -15.54 3.82 15.19
N VAL A 139 -15.99 3.81 13.91
CA VAL A 139 -16.00 4.99 13.05
C VAL A 139 -17.35 5.15 12.36
N GLY A 140 -17.75 6.38 12.18
CA GLY A 140 -18.97 6.77 11.44
C GLY A 140 -18.67 7.80 10.35
N ALA A 141 -19.60 7.98 9.41
CA ALA A 141 -19.50 9.00 8.39
C ALA A 141 -19.37 10.40 9.04
N GLY A 142 -18.51 11.24 8.49
CA GLY A 142 -18.19 12.57 9.03
C GLY A 142 -17.09 12.58 10.11
N ALA A 143 -16.70 11.43 10.66
CA ALA A 143 -15.59 11.34 11.62
C ALA A 143 -14.25 11.70 10.96
N ARG A 144 -13.30 12.21 11.75
CA ARG A 144 -11.92 12.42 11.31
C ARG A 144 -11.04 11.28 11.83
N VAL A 145 -10.28 10.66 10.94
CA VAL A 145 -9.36 9.58 11.27
C VAL A 145 -7.92 9.96 10.95
N VAL A 146 -7.00 9.38 11.69
CA VAL A 146 -5.55 9.58 11.50
C VAL A 146 -4.94 8.28 11.00
N ALA A 147 -3.91 8.38 10.15
CA ALA A 147 -3.16 7.23 9.67
C ALA A 147 -2.67 6.36 10.84
N GLY A 148 -2.86 5.05 10.74
CA GLY A 148 -2.50 4.09 11.79
C GLY A 148 -3.49 3.99 12.96
N GLN A 149 -4.50 4.84 13.06
CA GLN A 149 -5.52 4.76 14.11
C GLN A 149 -6.48 3.59 13.83
N PRO A 150 -6.70 2.67 14.78
CA PRO A 150 -7.65 1.59 14.59
C PRO A 150 -9.08 2.12 14.46
N VAL A 151 -9.78 1.72 13.40
CA VAL A 151 -11.16 2.09 13.10
C VAL A 151 -12.13 0.92 13.23
N GLY A 152 -11.61 -0.30 13.36
CA GLY A 152 -12.39 -1.50 13.54
C GLY A 152 -11.53 -2.74 13.75
N LYS A 153 -12.19 -3.85 14.06
CA LYS A 153 -11.56 -5.16 14.25
C LYS A 153 -12.29 -6.21 13.45
N VAL A 154 -11.53 -7.09 12.81
CA VAL A 154 -12.07 -8.19 12.00
C VAL A 154 -11.39 -9.50 12.36
N ILE A 155 -12.11 -10.60 12.17
CA ILE A 155 -11.61 -11.96 12.34
C ILE A 155 -11.78 -12.75 11.04
N PRO A 156 -10.85 -13.65 10.70
CA PRO A 156 -10.98 -14.50 9.52
C PRO A 156 -12.15 -15.46 9.67
N LEU A 157 -12.84 -15.70 8.55
CA LEU A 157 -13.98 -16.62 8.55
C LEU A 157 -13.53 -18.09 8.44
N GLN A 158 -12.44 -18.32 7.71
CA GLN A 158 -11.97 -19.68 7.37
C GLN A 158 -11.00 -20.27 8.39
N GLU A 159 -10.33 -19.42 9.17
CA GLU A 159 -9.34 -19.88 10.16
C GLU A 159 -9.90 -19.78 11.57
N ARG A 160 -10.42 -20.90 12.06
CA ARG A 160 -10.95 -21.01 13.42
C ARG A 160 -10.12 -22.00 14.22
N MET A 161 -9.83 -21.65 15.46
CA MET A 161 -9.15 -22.50 16.42
C MET A 161 -10.16 -23.00 17.44
N ILE A 162 -10.17 -24.30 17.68
CA ILE A 162 -10.96 -24.90 18.76
C ILE A 162 -10.02 -25.13 19.94
N ARG A 163 -10.30 -24.48 21.06
CA ARG A 163 -9.57 -24.73 22.31
C ARG A 163 -10.41 -25.64 23.19
N ILE A 164 -9.91 -26.85 23.39
CA ILE A 164 -10.54 -27.85 24.26
C ILE A 164 -9.68 -27.95 25.52
N PRO A 165 -10.20 -27.62 26.72
CA PRO A 165 -9.51 -27.92 27.96
C PRO A 165 -9.52 -29.42 28.20
N VAL A 166 -8.38 -30.07 28.22
CA VAL A 166 -8.24 -31.50 28.51
C VAL A 166 -7.63 -31.63 29.91
N PRO A 167 -8.27 -32.42 30.83
CA PRO A 167 -7.69 -32.74 32.12
C PRO A 167 -6.33 -33.44 31.96
N LEU A 168 -5.42 -33.19 32.89
CA LEU A 168 -4.05 -33.73 32.81
C LEU A 168 -4.00 -35.25 32.75
N GLU A 169 -4.98 -35.89 33.37
CA GLU A 169 -5.13 -37.35 33.38
C GLU A 169 -5.46 -37.91 31.99
N GLU A 170 -6.24 -37.19 31.19
CA GLU A 170 -6.61 -37.59 29.83
C GLU A 170 -5.57 -37.17 28.79
N PHE A 171 -4.68 -36.22 29.12
CA PHE A 171 -3.67 -35.71 28.21
C PHE A 171 -2.64 -36.77 27.78
N SER A 172 -2.37 -37.76 28.63
CA SER A 172 -1.50 -38.90 28.33
C SER A 172 -2.07 -39.89 27.33
N ALA A 173 -3.40 -39.94 27.20
CA ALA A 173 -4.13 -40.84 26.31
C ALA A 173 -4.35 -40.28 24.89
N LEU A 174 -3.98 -39.01 24.64
CA LEU A 174 -4.12 -38.39 23.32
C LEU A 174 -3.15 -39.00 22.31
N PRO A 175 -3.59 -39.26 21.06
CA PRO A 175 -2.74 -39.78 20.01
C PRO A 175 -1.66 -38.75 19.67
N ARG A 176 -0.41 -39.21 19.61
CA ARG A 176 0.76 -38.39 19.30
C ARG A 176 1.34 -38.79 17.95
N ASP A 177 1.91 -37.82 17.25
CA ASP A 177 2.68 -38.08 16.05
C ASP A 177 4.07 -38.65 16.39
N GLU A 178 4.84 -39.04 15.36
CA GLU A 178 6.21 -39.57 15.52
C GLU A 178 7.18 -38.59 16.19
N GLN A 179 6.81 -37.31 16.29
CA GLN A 179 7.60 -36.24 16.95
C GLN A 179 7.09 -35.94 18.37
N GLY A 180 6.13 -36.71 18.90
CA GLY A 180 5.58 -36.55 20.25
C GLY A 180 4.57 -35.40 20.40
N LYS A 181 4.18 -34.73 19.33
CA LYS A 181 3.12 -33.71 19.33
C LYS A 181 1.76 -34.41 19.31
N VAL A 182 0.81 -33.85 20.06
CA VAL A 182 -0.59 -34.30 20.03
C VAL A 182 -1.15 -34.07 18.63
N ASN A 183 -1.69 -35.14 18.01
CA ASN A 183 -2.30 -35.05 16.70
C ASN A 183 -3.63 -34.28 16.81
N THR A 184 -3.67 -33.07 16.26
CA THR A 184 -4.85 -32.18 16.27
C THR A 184 -5.70 -32.29 15.01
N ALA A 185 -5.44 -33.27 14.13
CA ALA A 185 -6.28 -33.54 12.97
C ALA A 185 -7.62 -34.15 13.44
N LEU A 186 -8.60 -33.30 13.65
CA LEU A 186 -10.00 -33.70 13.78
C LEU A 186 -10.52 -34.08 12.39
N THR A 187 -10.59 -35.36 12.10
CA THR A 187 -11.43 -35.86 11.01
C THR A 187 -12.88 -35.72 11.46
N ALA A 188 -13.65 -34.88 10.76
CA ALA A 188 -15.08 -34.78 10.90
C ALA A 188 -15.76 -35.98 10.24
#